data_6b30be618bab3ebd796d25b113a8977e
#
_entry.id   6b30be618bab3ebd796d25b113a8977e
#
_cell.length_a   1.000
_cell.length_b   1.000
_cell.length_c   1.000
_cell.angle_alpha   90.00
_cell.angle_beta   90.00
_cell.angle_gamma   90.00
#
_symmetry.space_group_name_H-M   'P 1'
#
loop_
_entity.id
_entity.type
_entity.pdbx_description
1 polymer ?
#
loop_
_entity_poly.entity_id
_entity_poly.type
_entity_poly.pdbx_seq_one_letter_code
_entity_poly.pdbx_strand_id
1 'polypeptide(L)'
;MISIVPMRSQDLSFAVRLSNQEKWGTPRSDFERILWLNPRGSFLALESNSRIGMITTVAFGEDLAWIGNVIVDNQFRGRHIGQSLVEHAVAYLKSIRVKCVGLYCFSNNVGFYDKLGFVKGSEFVRLRKDDKLTYPIAQEFSKPLTLSRLIEIDRKCFGADRSKLLRALIQTSHGTYFGFSNRKSAAYLVMKKYADMYDFGPGVGINASKVQLAALLSMGIRLARKRPIELSCFAKNRTILRLLEERGFRMINKGYRMFLNRRARLANDRENYLLGFLDKG
;
A
#
# COMPACT_ATOMS: atom_id res chain seq x y z
N MET A 1 -11.67 -24.13 -20.21
CA MET A 1 -12.31 -22.78 -20.18
C MET A 1 -11.85 -22.08 -18.90
N ILE A 2 -11.46 -20.81 -18.99
CA ILE A 2 -11.06 -20.01 -17.82
C ILE A 2 -12.34 -19.36 -17.26
N SER A 3 -12.54 -19.48 -15.95
CA SER A 3 -13.61 -18.80 -15.22
C SER A 3 -13.03 -17.89 -14.13
N ILE A 4 -13.73 -16.80 -13.82
CA ILE A 4 -13.34 -15.89 -12.73
C ILE A 4 -14.42 -15.98 -11.66
N VAL A 5 -13.99 -16.29 -10.43
CA VAL A 5 -14.88 -16.52 -9.29
C VAL A 5 -14.43 -15.68 -8.08
N PRO A 6 -15.36 -15.35 -7.15
CA PRO A 6 -14.97 -14.65 -5.91
C PRO A 6 -14.01 -15.50 -5.07
N MET A 7 -12.94 -14.85 -4.56
CA MET A 7 -12.01 -15.43 -3.59
C MET A 7 -12.68 -15.55 -2.21
N ARG A 8 -12.47 -16.67 -1.52
CA ARG A 8 -13.01 -16.96 -0.19
C ARG A 8 -11.87 -17.28 0.79
N SER A 9 -12.18 -17.36 2.07
CA SER A 9 -11.19 -17.67 3.13
C SER A 9 -10.45 -19.01 2.92
N GLN A 10 -11.10 -20.00 2.31
CA GLN A 10 -10.49 -21.27 1.95
C GLN A 10 -9.40 -21.17 0.86
N ASP A 11 -9.36 -20.05 0.12
CA ASP A 11 -8.42 -19.82 -0.98
C ASP A 11 -7.16 -19.09 -0.54
N LEU A 12 -7.07 -18.66 0.73
CA LEU A 12 -5.99 -17.83 1.22
C LEU A 12 -4.63 -18.52 1.18
N SER A 13 -4.57 -19.85 1.33
CA SER A 13 -3.32 -20.58 1.18
C SER A 13 -2.77 -20.49 -0.24
N PHE A 14 -3.65 -20.50 -1.25
CA PHE A 14 -3.26 -20.26 -2.64
C PHE A 14 -2.76 -18.80 -2.83
N ALA A 15 -3.44 -17.81 -2.28
CA ALA A 15 -3.05 -16.41 -2.38
C ALA A 15 -1.67 -16.16 -1.77
N VAL A 16 -1.38 -16.73 -0.59
CA VAL A 16 -0.06 -16.66 0.06
C VAL A 16 1.02 -17.33 -0.81
N ARG A 17 0.75 -18.55 -1.32
CA ARG A 17 1.69 -19.25 -2.21
C ARG A 17 2.01 -18.40 -3.44
N LEU A 18 1.00 -17.82 -4.07
CA LEU A 18 1.16 -17.03 -5.28
C LEU A 18 1.92 -15.72 -5.01
N SER A 19 1.69 -15.07 -3.86
CA SER A 19 2.46 -13.92 -3.41
C SER A 19 3.94 -14.26 -3.15
N ASN A 20 4.22 -15.44 -2.58
CA ASN A 20 5.58 -15.91 -2.35
C ASN A 20 6.33 -16.20 -3.67
N GLN A 21 5.61 -16.65 -4.71
CA GLN A 21 6.16 -16.80 -6.06
C GLN A 21 6.73 -15.47 -6.59
N GLU A 22 6.08 -14.35 -6.29
CA GLU A 22 6.54 -12.99 -6.62
C GLU A 22 7.55 -12.42 -5.61
N LYS A 23 7.93 -13.18 -4.59
CA LYS A 23 8.81 -12.75 -3.50
C LYS A 23 8.26 -11.56 -2.69
N TRP A 24 6.93 -11.39 -2.67
CA TRP A 24 6.31 -10.31 -1.90
C TRP A 24 6.12 -10.66 -0.43
N GLY A 25 6.04 -11.94 -0.09
CA GLY A 25 5.93 -12.42 1.29
C GLY A 25 4.67 -11.91 2.02
N THR A 26 3.60 -11.65 1.29
CA THR A 26 2.34 -11.14 1.86
C THR A 26 1.76 -12.18 2.81
N PRO A 27 1.61 -11.88 4.11
CA PRO A 27 1.12 -12.85 5.07
C PRO A 27 -0.38 -13.10 4.90
N ARG A 28 -0.84 -14.26 5.36
CA ARG A 28 -2.25 -14.65 5.34
C ARG A 28 -3.16 -13.59 5.95
N SER A 29 -2.75 -12.99 7.07
CA SER A 29 -3.51 -11.94 7.77
C SER A 29 -3.76 -10.68 6.92
N ASP A 30 -2.90 -10.39 5.94
CA ASP A 30 -3.11 -9.27 5.01
C ASP A 30 -4.22 -9.59 4.00
N PHE A 31 -4.28 -10.81 3.50
CA PHE A 31 -5.38 -11.28 2.65
C PHE A 31 -6.70 -11.38 3.42
N GLU A 32 -6.68 -11.87 4.66
CA GLU A 32 -7.86 -11.89 5.55
C GLU A 32 -8.41 -10.47 5.74
N ARG A 33 -7.53 -9.49 5.95
CA ARG A 33 -7.91 -8.07 6.06
C ARG A 33 -8.53 -7.54 4.77
N ILE A 34 -7.98 -7.89 3.59
CA ILE A 34 -8.55 -7.48 2.30
C ILE A 34 -9.96 -8.05 2.12
N LEU A 35 -10.15 -9.34 2.40
CA LEU A 35 -11.48 -9.97 2.32
C LEU A 35 -12.47 -9.36 3.31
N TRP A 36 -12.01 -8.98 4.51
CA TRP A 36 -12.87 -8.29 5.49
C TRP A 36 -13.24 -6.87 5.02
N LEU A 37 -12.30 -6.13 4.41
CA LEU A 37 -12.54 -4.78 3.91
C LEU A 37 -13.49 -4.76 2.71
N ASN A 38 -13.36 -5.73 1.82
CA ASN A 38 -14.17 -5.85 0.61
C ASN A 38 -14.48 -7.32 0.30
N PRO A 39 -15.48 -7.93 0.98
CA PRO A 39 -15.71 -9.37 0.95
C PRO A 39 -16.03 -9.96 -0.44
N ARG A 40 -16.48 -9.12 -1.38
CA ARG A 40 -16.85 -9.53 -2.75
C ARG A 40 -15.87 -8.99 -3.80
N GLY A 41 -14.80 -8.30 -3.39
CA GLY A 41 -13.93 -7.57 -4.30
C GLY A 41 -12.63 -8.27 -4.65
N SER A 42 -12.42 -9.50 -4.21
CA SER A 42 -11.24 -10.30 -4.56
C SER A 42 -11.66 -11.49 -5.39
N PHE A 43 -10.87 -11.82 -6.42
CA PHE A 43 -11.23 -12.84 -7.40
C PHE A 43 -10.09 -13.78 -7.71
N LEU A 44 -10.44 -15.00 -8.13
CA LEU A 44 -9.54 -16.03 -8.62
C LEU A 44 -9.86 -16.33 -10.09
N ALA A 45 -8.83 -16.56 -10.88
CA ALA A 45 -8.97 -17.24 -12.17
C ALA A 45 -8.81 -18.75 -11.96
N LEU A 46 -9.74 -19.52 -12.50
CA LEU A 46 -9.75 -20.98 -12.47
C LEU A 46 -9.65 -21.54 -13.89
N GLU A 47 -8.91 -22.62 -14.06
CA GLU A 47 -8.95 -23.50 -15.23
C GLU A 47 -9.14 -24.94 -14.78
N SER A 48 -10.20 -25.59 -15.27
CA SER A 48 -10.56 -26.96 -14.86
C SER A 48 -10.54 -27.16 -13.33
N ASN A 49 -11.15 -26.20 -12.60
CA ASN A 49 -11.17 -26.11 -11.13
C ASN A 49 -9.81 -25.84 -10.44
N SER A 50 -8.71 -25.75 -11.18
CA SER A 50 -7.41 -25.36 -10.65
C SER A 50 -7.30 -23.84 -10.54
N ARG A 51 -6.83 -23.34 -9.39
CA ARG A 51 -6.54 -21.90 -9.18
C ARG A 51 -5.28 -21.53 -9.91
N ILE A 52 -5.36 -20.54 -10.83
CA ILE A 52 -4.25 -20.15 -11.71
C ILE A 52 -3.87 -18.67 -11.64
N GLY A 53 -4.66 -17.86 -10.96
CA GLY A 53 -4.36 -16.44 -10.77
C GLY A 53 -5.29 -15.79 -9.77
N MET A 54 -4.94 -14.58 -9.33
CA MET A 54 -5.73 -13.80 -8.38
C MET A 54 -5.65 -12.30 -8.65
N ILE A 55 -6.62 -11.58 -8.11
CA ILE A 55 -6.66 -10.13 -8.01
C ILE A 55 -7.39 -9.74 -6.73
N THR A 56 -6.99 -8.64 -6.10
CA THR A 56 -7.69 -8.09 -4.94
C THR A 56 -8.11 -6.65 -5.18
N THR A 57 -9.20 -6.22 -4.53
CA THR A 57 -9.60 -4.82 -4.51
C THR A 57 -9.94 -4.35 -3.11
N VAL A 58 -9.74 -3.06 -2.84
CA VAL A 58 -10.22 -2.38 -1.62
C VAL A 58 -10.95 -1.12 -2.07
N ALA A 59 -12.22 -0.97 -1.66
CA ALA A 59 -13.01 0.22 -1.94
C ALA A 59 -13.01 1.16 -0.72
N PHE A 60 -12.78 2.44 -0.97
CA PHE A 60 -12.83 3.54 -0.01
C PHE A 60 -14.06 4.41 -0.32
N GLY A 61 -15.25 3.85 -0.09
CA GLY A 61 -16.50 4.45 -0.53
C GLY A 61 -16.68 4.36 -2.07
N GLU A 62 -17.49 5.28 -2.61
CA GLU A 62 -17.71 5.36 -4.06
C GLU A 62 -16.62 6.17 -4.80
N ASP A 63 -15.84 6.98 -4.11
CA ASP A 63 -14.93 7.90 -4.76
C ASP A 63 -13.65 7.23 -5.25
N LEU A 64 -13.15 6.22 -4.53
CA LEU A 64 -11.87 5.58 -4.83
C LEU A 64 -11.90 4.09 -4.49
N ALA A 65 -11.37 3.27 -5.37
CA ALA A 65 -10.95 1.91 -5.04
C ALA A 65 -9.52 1.65 -5.48
N TRP A 66 -8.90 0.63 -4.89
CA TRP A 66 -7.55 0.21 -5.18
C TRP A 66 -7.54 -1.23 -5.68
N ILE A 67 -6.82 -1.48 -6.78
CA ILE A 67 -6.50 -2.81 -7.28
C ILE A 67 -5.11 -3.20 -6.79
N GLY A 68 -4.98 -4.42 -6.31
CA GLY A 68 -3.71 -5.01 -5.89
C GLY A 68 -3.64 -6.50 -6.15
N ASN A 69 -2.47 -7.08 -5.91
CA ASN A 69 -2.21 -8.52 -5.98
C ASN A 69 -2.68 -9.16 -7.31
N VAL A 70 -2.45 -8.48 -8.43
CA VAL A 70 -2.71 -9.05 -9.77
C VAL A 70 -1.59 -10.01 -10.08
N ILE A 71 -1.81 -11.29 -9.83
CA ILE A 71 -0.80 -12.33 -10.01
C ILE A 71 -1.39 -13.51 -10.77
N VAL A 72 -0.66 -13.96 -11.78
CA VAL A 72 -0.95 -15.20 -12.52
C VAL A 72 0.20 -16.17 -12.24
N ASP A 73 -0.14 -17.42 -11.93
CA ASP A 73 0.86 -18.47 -11.72
C ASP A 73 1.75 -18.59 -12.97
N ASN A 74 3.06 -18.70 -12.77
CA ASN A 74 4.08 -18.62 -13.84
C ASN A 74 3.79 -19.53 -15.03
N GLN A 75 3.25 -20.74 -14.77
CA GLN A 75 2.93 -21.73 -15.80
C GLN A 75 1.76 -21.32 -16.71
N PHE A 76 0.97 -20.33 -16.30
CA PHE A 76 -0.23 -19.87 -17.01
C PHE A 76 -0.11 -18.46 -17.57
N ARG A 77 1.06 -17.81 -17.47
CA ARG A 77 1.31 -16.48 -18.04
C ARG A 77 1.26 -16.47 -19.57
N GLY A 78 1.13 -15.29 -20.16
CA GLY A 78 1.06 -15.13 -21.62
C GLY A 78 -0.30 -15.47 -22.23
N ARG A 79 -1.31 -15.83 -21.44
CA ARG A 79 -2.64 -16.31 -21.86
C ARG A 79 -3.77 -15.32 -21.54
N HIS A 80 -3.48 -14.03 -21.45
CA HIS A 80 -4.41 -12.93 -21.15
C HIS A 80 -5.18 -13.04 -19.82
N ILE A 81 -4.82 -13.97 -18.92
CA ILE A 81 -5.51 -14.21 -17.65
C ILE A 81 -5.46 -12.96 -16.74
N GLY A 82 -4.29 -12.31 -16.66
CA GLY A 82 -4.12 -11.07 -15.90
C GLY A 82 -5.03 -9.95 -16.41
N GLN A 83 -5.19 -9.82 -17.72
CA GLN A 83 -6.11 -8.88 -18.35
C GLN A 83 -7.55 -9.16 -17.91
N SER A 84 -8.01 -10.41 -18.07
CA SER A 84 -9.38 -10.82 -17.70
C SER A 84 -9.66 -10.57 -16.22
N LEU A 85 -8.68 -10.82 -15.33
CA LEU A 85 -8.81 -10.52 -13.90
C LEU A 85 -9.00 -9.02 -13.65
N VAL A 86 -8.21 -8.14 -14.30
CA VAL A 86 -8.32 -6.69 -14.14
C VAL A 86 -9.65 -6.18 -14.69
N GLU A 87 -10.06 -6.62 -15.88
CA GLU A 87 -11.34 -6.25 -16.49
C GLU A 87 -12.52 -6.66 -15.60
N HIS A 88 -12.49 -7.86 -15.03
CA HIS A 88 -13.51 -8.36 -14.11
C HIS A 88 -13.58 -7.52 -12.83
N ALA A 89 -12.44 -7.22 -12.22
CA ALA A 89 -12.36 -6.38 -11.02
C ALA A 89 -12.86 -4.95 -11.29
N VAL A 90 -12.52 -4.37 -12.44
CA VAL A 90 -13.01 -3.04 -12.85
C VAL A 90 -14.52 -3.07 -13.07
N ALA A 91 -15.07 -4.11 -13.71
CA ALA A 91 -16.51 -4.28 -13.90
C ALA A 91 -17.24 -4.39 -12.54
N TYR A 92 -16.70 -5.17 -11.60
CA TYR A 92 -17.22 -5.24 -10.24
C TYR A 92 -17.19 -3.87 -9.54
N LEU A 93 -16.07 -3.15 -9.58
CA LEU A 93 -15.96 -1.84 -8.94
C LEU A 93 -16.93 -0.82 -9.53
N LYS A 94 -17.17 -0.86 -10.86
CA LYS A 94 -18.18 -0.05 -11.52
C LYS A 94 -19.60 -0.42 -11.05
N SER A 95 -19.91 -1.71 -10.86
CA SER A 95 -21.23 -2.17 -10.40
C SER A 95 -21.57 -1.66 -8.98
N ILE A 96 -20.57 -1.41 -8.14
CA ILE A 96 -20.72 -0.78 -6.82
C ILE A 96 -20.45 0.74 -6.84
N ARG A 97 -20.55 1.37 -8.03
CA ARG A 97 -20.50 2.82 -8.28
C ARG A 97 -19.17 3.51 -7.94
N VAL A 98 -18.07 2.76 -7.93
CA VAL A 98 -16.74 3.38 -7.73
C VAL A 98 -16.40 4.28 -8.92
N LYS A 99 -16.06 5.53 -8.64
CA LYS A 99 -15.77 6.58 -9.64
C LYS A 99 -14.34 6.55 -10.17
N CYS A 100 -13.39 6.18 -9.32
CA CYS A 100 -11.97 6.16 -9.66
C CYS A 100 -11.32 4.87 -9.16
N VAL A 101 -10.57 4.20 -10.03
CA VAL A 101 -9.82 2.99 -9.69
C VAL A 101 -8.33 3.29 -9.79
N GLY A 102 -7.59 3.10 -8.69
CA GLY A 102 -6.16 3.28 -8.63
C GLY A 102 -5.41 1.96 -8.45
N LEU A 103 -4.13 1.99 -8.81
CA LEU A 103 -3.16 0.94 -8.52
C LEU A 103 -1.75 1.50 -8.43
N TYR A 104 -0.85 0.74 -7.84
CA TYR A 104 0.59 0.91 -7.97
C TYR A 104 1.16 -0.23 -8.79
N CYS A 105 1.99 0.06 -9.78
CA CYS A 105 2.71 -0.97 -10.52
C CYS A 105 4.18 -0.61 -10.66
N PHE A 106 5.05 -1.61 -10.67
CA PHE A 106 6.45 -1.42 -11.00
C PHE A 106 6.62 -1.10 -12.48
N SER A 107 7.73 -0.44 -12.82
CA SER A 107 7.96 0.13 -14.15
C SER A 107 7.83 -0.86 -15.32
N ASN A 108 8.18 -2.13 -15.10
CA ASN A 108 8.08 -3.20 -16.09
C ASN A 108 6.62 -3.59 -16.45
N ASN A 109 5.64 -3.21 -15.61
CA ASN A 109 4.22 -3.55 -15.79
C ASN A 109 3.39 -2.36 -16.30
N VAL A 110 3.99 -1.19 -16.52
CA VAL A 110 3.25 0.02 -16.96
C VAL A 110 2.51 -0.23 -18.27
N GLY A 111 3.19 -0.79 -19.28
CA GLY A 111 2.58 -1.06 -20.58
C GLY A 111 1.41 -2.06 -20.55
N PHE A 112 1.37 -2.95 -19.54
CA PHE A 112 0.24 -3.85 -19.34
C PHE A 112 -1.00 -3.06 -18.89
N TYR A 113 -0.88 -2.19 -17.88
CA TYR A 113 -1.99 -1.40 -17.39
C TYR A 113 -2.41 -0.26 -18.32
N ASP A 114 -1.46 0.30 -19.09
CA ASP A 114 -1.73 1.32 -20.10
C ASP A 114 -2.69 0.78 -21.18
N LYS A 115 -2.46 -0.44 -21.67
CA LYS A 115 -3.36 -1.14 -22.62
C LYS A 115 -4.76 -1.38 -22.06
N LEU A 116 -4.93 -1.38 -20.73
CA LEU A 116 -6.22 -1.51 -20.03
C LEU A 116 -6.86 -0.15 -19.70
N GLY A 117 -6.32 0.94 -20.23
CA GLY A 117 -6.84 2.29 -20.07
C GLY A 117 -6.43 2.99 -18.77
N PHE A 118 -5.49 2.43 -18.01
CA PHE A 118 -4.95 3.13 -16.84
C PHE A 118 -3.93 4.19 -17.26
N VAL A 119 -4.10 5.40 -16.79
CA VAL A 119 -3.22 6.54 -17.07
C VAL A 119 -2.13 6.63 -16.00
N LYS A 120 -0.90 6.74 -16.45
CA LYS A 120 0.28 6.90 -15.61
C LYS A 120 0.24 8.25 -14.88
N GLY A 121 0.42 8.19 -13.54
CA GLY A 121 0.49 9.34 -12.66
C GLY A 121 1.88 9.50 -12.02
N SER A 122 1.91 9.73 -10.71
CA SER A 122 3.16 10.01 -9.98
C SER A 122 4.05 8.77 -9.89
N GLU A 123 5.34 8.98 -10.16
CA GLU A 123 6.38 7.98 -9.93
C GLU A 123 6.61 7.78 -8.44
N PHE A 124 6.82 6.54 -8.02
CA PHE A 124 7.27 6.18 -6.68
C PHE A 124 8.55 5.36 -6.74
N VAL A 125 9.28 5.36 -5.64
CA VAL A 125 10.44 4.50 -5.40
C VAL A 125 10.19 3.60 -4.22
N ARG A 126 10.63 2.36 -4.31
CA ARG A 126 10.70 1.39 -3.21
C ARG A 126 12.11 1.39 -2.68
N LEU A 127 12.27 1.58 -1.38
CA LEU A 127 13.59 1.64 -0.74
C LEU A 127 13.65 0.58 0.36
N ARG A 128 14.88 0.12 0.62
CA ARG A 128 15.19 -0.85 1.67
C ARG A 128 16.40 -0.41 2.48
N LYS A 129 16.35 -0.72 3.77
CA LYS A 129 17.45 -0.56 4.71
C LYS A 129 17.73 -1.91 5.37
N ASP A 130 18.94 -2.42 5.19
CA ASP A 130 19.40 -3.69 5.78
C ASP A 130 20.45 -3.48 6.89
N ASP A 131 21.11 -2.31 6.90
CA ASP A 131 22.09 -2.00 7.93
C ASP A 131 21.42 -1.83 9.31
N LYS A 132 22.20 -2.07 10.36
CA LYS A 132 21.75 -2.03 11.75
C LYS A 132 21.94 -0.67 12.43
N LEU A 133 22.28 0.37 11.66
CA LEU A 133 22.51 1.70 12.20
C LEU A 133 21.21 2.31 12.70
N THR A 134 21.28 2.96 13.85
CA THR A 134 20.21 3.77 14.43
C THR A 134 20.60 5.23 14.40
N TYR A 135 19.61 6.10 14.49
CA TYR A 135 19.80 7.54 14.37
C TYR A 135 19.23 8.25 15.58
N PRO A 136 19.82 9.38 16.01
CA PRO A 136 19.28 10.18 17.09
C PRO A 136 17.85 10.60 16.80
N ILE A 137 17.04 10.64 17.85
CA ILE A 137 15.68 11.21 17.79
C ILE A 137 15.84 12.69 18.12
N ALA A 138 15.88 13.51 17.09
CA ALA A 138 16.15 14.95 17.22
C ALA A 138 15.01 15.74 17.89
N GLN A 139 13.83 15.12 18.05
CA GLN A 139 12.67 15.74 18.68
C GLN A 139 11.81 14.67 19.35
N GLU A 140 11.48 14.86 20.62
CA GLU A 140 10.47 14.06 21.31
C GLU A 140 9.09 14.70 21.13
N PHE A 141 8.08 13.86 21.12
CA PHE A 141 6.69 14.30 21.00
C PHE A 141 6.01 14.11 22.36
N SER A 142 5.65 15.23 23.00
CA SER A 142 5.15 15.27 24.36
C SER A 142 3.80 14.57 24.57
N LYS A 143 3.04 14.34 23.53
CA LYS A 143 1.73 13.68 23.62
C LYS A 143 1.59 12.62 22.51
N PRO A 144 1.12 11.39 22.86
CA PRO A 144 0.81 10.38 21.86
C PRO A 144 -0.33 10.85 20.94
N LEU A 145 -0.20 10.55 19.66
CA LEU A 145 -1.27 10.79 18.70
C LEU A 145 -2.39 9.77 18.94
N THR A 146 -3.63 10.24 19.11
CA THR A 146 -4.78 9.32 19.23
C THR A 146 -5.14 8.75 17.85
N LEU A 147 -5.72 7.54 17.83
CA LEU A 147 -6.15 6.90 16.58
C LEU A 147 -7.22 7.74 15.86
N SER A 148 -8.13 8.38 16.57
CA SER A 148 -9.13 9.27 15.98
C SER A 148 -8.49 10.45 15.26
N ARG A 149 -7.48 11.06 15.88
CA ARG A 149 -6.74 12.17 15.27
C ARG A 149 -5.90 11.73 14.07
N LEU A 150 -5.29 10.54 14.15
CA LEU A 150 -4.58 9.93 13.00
C LEU A 150 -5.53 9.79 11.81
N ILE A 151 -6.73 9.22 12.02
CA ILE A 151 -7.73 9.03 10.96
C ILE A 151 -8.19 10.37 10.36
N GLU A 152 -8.35 11.40 11.18
CA GLU A 152 -8.71 12.74 10.68
C GLU A 152 -7.62 13.32 9.77
N ILE A 153 -6.34 13.23 10.20
CA ILE A 153 -5.18 13.66 9.41
C ILE A 153 -5.12 12.88 8.10
N ASP A 154 -5.27 11.57 8.18
CA ASP A 154 -5.20 10.67 7.03
C ASP A 154 -6.26 11.00 5.98
N ARG A 155 -7.52 11.17 6.40
CA ARG A 155 -8.63 11.51 5.49
C ARG A 155 -8.38 12.80 4.72
N LYS A 156 -7.79 13.82 5.39
CA LYS A 156 -7.45 15.10 4.74
C LYS A 156 -6.36 14.95 3.67
N CYS A 157 -5.37 14.09 3.94
CA CYS A 157 -4.17 13.99 3.12
C CYS A 157 -4.25 12.88 2.07
N PHE A 158 -4.95 11.78 2.32
CA PHE A 158 -5.10 10.69 1.37
C PHE A 158 -6.16 10.99 0.29
N GLY A 159 -7.19 11.74 0.64
CA GLY A 159 -8.28 12.13 -0.28
C GLY A 159 -9.41 11.10 -0.39
N ALA A 160 -9.42 10.06 0.45
CA ALA A 160 -10.51 9.12 0.62
C ALA A 160 -10.54 8.59 2.06
N ASP A 161 -11.66 7.99 2.48
CA ASP A 161 -11.79 7.45 3.83
C ASP A 161 -11.26 6.02 3.93
N ARG A 162 -10.01 5.87 4.35
CA ARG A 162 -9.42 4.55 4.64
C ARG A 162 -9.40 4.21 6.14
N SER A 163 -10.29 4.81 6.92
CA SER A 163 -10.37 4.60 8.37
C SER A 163 -10.56 3.14 8.76
N LYS A 164 -11.37 2.38 8.03
CA LYS A 164 -11.54 0.93 8.24
C LYS A 164 -10.20 0.18 8.09
N LEU A 165 -9.44 0.48 7.04
CA LEU A 165 -8.13 -0.12 6.81
C LEU A 165 -7.17 0.22 7.95
N LEU A 166 -7.07 1.49 8.34
CA LEU A 166 -6.17 1.95 9.41
C LEU A 166 -6.53 1.31 10.76
N ARG A 167 -7.81 1.24 11.11
CA ARG A 167 -8.27 0.56 12.33
C ARG A 167 -7.89 -0.93 12.31
N ALA A 168 -8.17 -1.63 11.21
CA ALA A 168 -7.84 -3.04 11.09
C ALA A 168 -6.33 -3.33 11.17
N LEU A 169 -5.49 -2.41 10.71
CA LEU A 169 -4.04 -2.52 10.82
C LEU A 169 -3.53 -2.35 12.24
N ILE A 170 -4.07 -1.34 12.94
CA ILE A 170 -3.57 -0.91 14.26
C ILE A 170 -4.12 -1.81 15.36
N GLN A 171 -5.34 -2.32 15.22
CA GLN A 171 -5.97 -3.22 16.20
C GLN A 171 -5.44 -4.65 16.14
N THR A 172 -4.77 -5.04 15.06
CA THR A 172 -4.07 -6.32 14.98
C THR A 172 -2.65 -6.16 15.51
N SER A 173 -2.09 -7.19 16.13
CA SER A 173 -0.72 -7.20 16.68
C SER A 173 0.41 -6.95 15.65
N HIS A 174 0.05 -6.75 14.39
CA HIS A 174 0.98 -6.56 13.29
C HIS A 174 1.22 -5.10 12.91
N GLY A 175 0.40 -4.16 13.38
CA GLY A 175 0.54 -2.74 13.10
C GLY A 175 0.81 -1.91 14.35
N THR A 176 1.79 -1.02 14.27
CA THR A 176 2.08 -0.02 15.29
C THR A 176 2.12 1.34 14.61
N TYR A 177 1.65 2.37 15.30
CA TYR A 177 1.77 3.73 14.78
C TYR A 177 2.32 4.66 15.86
N PHE A 178 2.90 5.76 15.40
CA PHE A 178 3.31 6.88 16.23
C PHE A 178 3.23 8.17 15.43
N GLY A 179 3.13 9.27 16.13
CA GLY A 179 2.97 10.56 15.49
C GLY A 179 2.74 11.67 16.50
N PHE A 180 2.52 12.87 16.00
CA PHE A 180 2.22 14.05 16.78
C PHE A 180 1.13 14.90 16.12
N SER A 181 0.50 15.73 16.92
CA SER A 181 -0.40 16.78 16.44
C SER A 181 -0.35 17.97 17.38
N ASN A 182 -0.18 19.16 16.82
CA ASN A 182 -0.28 20.42 17.51
C ASN A 182 -1.13 21.41 16.69
N ARG A 183 -1.21 22.69 17.09
CA ARG A 183 -2.01 23.69 16.38
C ARG A 183 -1.54 23.97 14.96
N LYS A 184 -0.25 23.80 14.65
CA LYS A 184 0.37 24.21 13.38
C LYS A 184 0.70 23.03 12.46
N SER A 185 1.02 21.88 13.02
CA SER A 185 1.50 20.72 12.26
C SER A 185 1.05 19.41 12.88
N ALA A 186 0.94 18.39 12.05
CA ALA A 186 0.64 17.03 12.48
C ALA A 186 1.30 16.03 11.51
N ALA A 187 1.77 14.90 12.04
CA ALA A 187 2.23 13.80 11.20
C ALA A 187 2.13 12.48 11.95
N TYR A 188 2.06 11.41 11.18
CA TYR A 188 2.12 10.04 11.71
C TYR A 188 2.88 9.12 10.77
N LEU A 189 3.31 8.01 11.31
CA LEU A 189 3.90 6.87 10.61
C LEU A 189 3.30 5.58 11.14
N VAL A 190 2.87 4.70 10.24
CA VAL A 190 2.48 3.32 10.55
C VAL A 190 3.64 2.40 10.23
N MET A 191 3.89 1.43 11.09
CA MET A 191 4.82 0.33 10.90
C MET A 191 4.05 -0.98 10.87
N LYS A 192 4.32 -1.82 9.89
CA LYS A 192 3.83 -3.20 9.84
C LYS A 192 4.98 -4.16 10.05
N LYS A 193 4.75 -5.13 10.92
CA LYS A 193 5.71 -6.20 11.16
C LYS A 193 5.37 -7.40 10.30
N TYR A 194 6.32 -7.84 9.51
CA TYR A 194 6.34 -9.15 8.86
C TYR A 194 7.25 -10.11 9.64
N ALA A 195 7.37 -11.36 9.20
CA ALA A 195 8.16 -12.36 9.92
C ALA A 195 9.60 -11.89 10.21
N ASP A 196 10.27 -11.36 9.21
CA ASP A 196 11.70 -11.03 9.21
C ASP A 196 12.01 -9.54 8.98
N MET A 197 11.03 -8.72 8.63
CA MET A 197 11.20 -7.32 8.27
C MET A 197 10.05 -6.42 8.76
N TYR A 198 10.23 -5.11 8.62
CA TYR A 198 9.17 -4.11 8.76
C TYR A 198 8.89 -3.40 7.43
N ASP A 199 7.62 -3.11 7.18
CA ASP A 199 7.21 -2.22 6.10
C ASP A 199 6.65 -0.93 6.72
N PHE A 200 7.22 0.22 6.33
CA PHE A 200 6.84 1.53 6.84
C PHE A 200 5.87 2.20 5.89
N GLY A 201 4.75 2.62 6.42
CA GLY A 201 3.69 3.33 5.75
C GLY A 201 2.28 2.81 6.11
N PRO A 202 1.27 3.65 5.93
CA PRO A 202 1.35 5.02 5.43
C PRO A 202 2.06 5.98 6.40
N GLY A 203 2.70 7.00 5.82
CA GLY A 203 3.23 8.14 6.54
C GLY A 203 2.66 9.42 5.96
N VAL A 204 1.98 10.20 6.79
CA VAL A 204 1.26 11.40 6.39
C VAL A 204 1.65 12.57 7.29
N GLY A 205 1.78 13.75 6.71
CA GLY A 205 2.13 14.95 7.46
C GLY A 205 1.56 16.23 6.89
N ILE A 206 0.87 16.99 7.72
CA ILE A 206 0.36 18.33 7.43
C ILE A 206 1.33 19.34 8.03
N ASN A 207 1.94 20.20 7.20
CA ASN A 207 2.91 21.22 7.62
C ASN A 207 4.04 20.66 8.52
N ALA A 208 4.37 19.39 8.37
CA ALA A 208 5.42 18.77 9.16
C ALA A 208 6.81 19.22 8.66
N SER A 209 7.66 19.69 9.58
CA SER A 209 9.02 20.10 9.28
C SER A 209 9.93 18.91 8.97
N LYS A 210 11.08 19.18 8.29
CA LYS A 210 12.11 18.16 8.04
C LYS A 210 12.55 17.49 9.35
N VAL A 211 12.71 18.25 10.44
CA VAL A 211 13.13 17.72 11.75
C VAL A 211 12.08 16.78 12.33
N GLN A 212 10.80 17.12 12.23
CA GLN A 212 9.70 16.29 12.73
C GLN A 212 9.56 14.97 11.95
N LEU A 213 9.68 15.01 10.62
CA LEU A 213 9.68 13.81 9.79
C LEU A 213 10.90 12.93 10.05
N ALA A 214 12.06 13.56 10.22
CA ALA A 214 13.31 12.88 10.59
C ALA A 214 13.18 12.15 11.94
N ALA A 215 12.53 12.77 12.92
CA ALA A 215 12.27 12.17 14.22
C ALA A 215 11.36 10.94 14.12
N LEU A 216 10.25 11.03 13.37
CA LEU A 216 9.36 9.89 13.15
C LEU A 216 10.08 8.71 12.48
N LEU A 217 10.88 8.98 11.44
CA LEU A 217 11.67 7.94 10.78
C LEU A 217 12.68 7.29 11.74
N SER A 218 13.40 8.10 12.53
CA SER A 218 14.38 7.61 13.51
C SER A 218 13.72 6.77 14.62
N MET A 219 12.52 7.15 15.08
CA MET A 219 11.73 6.34 16.02
C MET A 219 11.36 4.99 15.42
N GLY A 220 10.86 4.97 14.17
CA GLY A 220 10.54 3.73 13.47
C GLY A 220 11.75 2.82 13.32
N ILE A 221 12.87 3.33 12.86
CA ILE A 221 14.13 2.59 12.70
C ILE A 221 14.57 1.98 14.05
N ARG A 222 14.49 2.74 15.13
CA ARG A 222 14.81 2.25 16.48
C ARG A 222 13.89 1.12 16.92
N LEU A 223 12.58 1.26 16.67
CA LEU A 223 11.57 0.24 17.01
C LEU A 223 11.71 -1.03 16.16
N ALA A 224 12.22 -0.93 14.95
CA ALA A 224 12.47 -2.09 14.09
C ALA A 224 13.57 -3.02 14.61
N ARG A 225 14.32 -2.62 15.67
CA ARG A 225 15.31 -3.45 16.37
C ARG A 225 16.29 -4.16 15.43
N LYS A 226 16.90 -3.42 14.53
CA LYS A 226 17.90 -3.92 13.57
C LYS A 226 17.37 -4.93 12.52
N ARG A 227 16.06 -5.05 12.36
CA ARG A 227 15.47 -5.82 11.26
C ARG A 227 15.46 -4.99 9.98
N PRO A 228 15.49 -5.63 8.81
CA PRO A 228 15.32 -4.94 7.54
C PRO A 228 14.03 -4.11 7.51
N ILE A 229 14.09 -2.97 6.84
CA ILE A 229 12.95 -2.06 6.69
C ILE A 229 12.76 -1.78 5.21
N GLU A 230 11.54 -1.94 4.73
CA GLU A 230 11.14 -1.47 3.41
C GLU A 230 10.08 -0.37 3.53
N LEU A 231 10.04 0.49 2.54
CA LEU A 231 9.05 1.56 2.42
C LEU A 231 8.98 2.06 0.99
N SER A 232 7.94 2.81 0.69
CA SER A 232 7.81 3.49 -0.61
C SER A 232 7.46 4.96 -0.41
N CYS A 233 7.96 5.82 -1.30
CA CYS A 233 7.59 7.23 -1.33
C CYS A 233 7.55 7.75 -2.77
N PHE A 234 6.87 8.88 -3.00
CA PHE A 234 6.87 9.51 -4.32
C PHE A 234 8.24 10.08 -4.66
N ALA A 235 8.71 9.82 -5.87
CA ALA A 235 10.02 10.26 -6.36
C ALA A 235 10.20 11.79 -6.36
N LYS A 236 9.11 12.54 -6.47
CA LYS A 236 9.13 14.01 -6.39
C LYS A 236 9.29 14.57 -4.97
N ASN A 237 9.13 13.76 -3.92
CA ASN A 237 9.30 14.19 -2.53
C ASN A 237 10.78 14.19 -2.14
N ARG A 238 11.54 15.16 -2.67
CA ARG A 238 13.01 15.26 -2.48
C ARG A 238 13.43 15.34 -1.01
N THR A 239 12.61 15.98 -0.17
CA THR A 239 12.91 16.09 1.27
C THR A 239 12.95 14.73 1.93
N ILE A 240 11.95 13.89 1.65
CA ILE A 240 11.87 12.53 2.21
C ILE A 240 12.98 11.64 1.64
N LEU A 241 13.22 11.71 0.33
CA LEU A 241 14.28 10.91 -0.29
C LEU A 241 15.64 11.18 0.37
N ARG A 242 16.02 12.46 0.54
CA ARG A 242 17.26 12.82 1.22
C ARG A 242 17.31 12.32 2.67
N LEU A 243 16.21 12.46 3.42
CA LEU A 243 16.12 11.93 4.79
C LEU A 243 16.30 10.40 4.85
N LEU A 244 15.79 9.69 3.87
CA LEU A 244 15.92 8.23 3.77
C LEU A 244 17.34 7.82 3.38
N GLU A 245 17.94 8.48 2.38
CA GLU A 245 19.34 8.28 1.96
C GLU A 245 20.32 8.54 3.13
N GLU A 246 20.15 9.67 3.84
CA GLU A 246 20.89 10.01 5.06
C GLU A 246 20.77 8.93 6.16
N ARG A 247 19.74 8.07 6.10
CA ARG A 247 19.45 6.96 7.04
C ARG A 247 19.77 5.58 6.48
N GLY A 248 20.55 5.52 5.39
CA GLY A 248 21.01 4.25 4.82
C GLY A 248 20.00 3.47 4.00
N PHE A 249 18.86 4.08 3.66
CA PHE A 249 17.93 3.46 2.73
C PHE A 249 18.47 3.52 1.30
N ARG A 250 18.37 2.41 0.58
CA ARG A 250 18.77 2.30 -0.83
C ARG A 250 17.57 1.94 -1.69
N MET A 251 17.48 2.52 -2.86
CA MET A 251 16.42 2.19 -3.82
C MET A 251 16.60 0.77 -4.35
N ILE A 252 15.53 -0.02 -4.27
CA ILE A 252 15.49 -1.40 -4.76
C ILE A 252 14.56 -1.57 -5.96
N ASN A 253 13.58 -0.68 -6.13
CA ASN A 253 12.66 -0.71 -7.25
C ASN A 253 12.00 0.66 -7.46
N LYS A 254 11.34 0.86 -8.61
CA LYS A 254 10.54 2.04 -8.93
C LYS A 254 9.29 1.67 -9.72
N GLY A 255 8.30 2.53 -9.66
CA GLY A 255 7.04 2.30 -10.36
C GLY A 255 6.19 3.55 -10.44
N TYR A 256 4.92 3.36 -10.78
CA TYR A 256 3.97 4.45 -10.99
C TYR A 256 2.66 4.15 -10.30
N ARG A 257 2.07 5.20 -9.73
CA ARG A 257 0.66 5.21 -9.40
C ARG A 257 -0.11 5.44 -10.69
N MET A 258 -1.06 4.57 -10.99
CA MET A 258 -1.89 4.68 -12.20
C MET A 258 -3.38 4.73 -11.84
N PHE A 259 -4.18 5.33 -12.69
CA PHE A 259 -5.62 5.50 -12.49
C PHE A 259 -6.43 5.22 -13.74
N LEU A 260 -7.54 4.55 -13.56
CA LEU A 260 -8.63 4.49 -14.51
C LEU A 260 -9.71 5.51 -14.10
N ASN A 261 -10.21 6.32 -15.05
CA ASN A 261 -11.19 7.38 -14.81
C ASN A 261 -10.74 8.44 -13.78
N ARG A 262 -9.72 9.21 -14.10
CA ARG A 262 -9.10 10.23 -13.25
C ARG A 262 -10.01 11.45 -13.00
N ARG A 263 -11.08 11.32 -12.21
CA ARG A 263 -11.91 12.43 -11.73
C ARG A 263 -11.81 12.70 -10.23
N ALA A 264 -11.18 11.83 -9.45
CA ALA A 264 -11.03 12.05 -8.02
C ALA A 264 -9.92 13.09 -7.76
N ARG A 265 -10.19 14.07 -6.91
CA ARG A 265 -9.16 14.88 -6.26
C ARG A 265 -8.41 13.97 -5.28
N LEU A 266 -7.44 13.25 -5.81
CA LEU A 266 -6.54 12.49 -4.95
C LEU A 266 -5.59 13.44 -4.24
N ALA A 267 -5.29 13.05 -3.03
CA ALA A 267 -4.44 13.68 -2.06
C ALA A 267 -3.21 14.41 -2.62
N ASN A 268 -2.79 15.40 -1.87
CA ASN A 268 -1.52 16.08 -2.08
C ASN A 268 -0.36 15.09 -1.83
N ASP A 269 0.33 14.67 -2.89
CA ASP A 269 1.47 13.76 -2.79
C ASP A 269 2.61 14.29 -1.89
N ARG A 270 2.63 15.61 -1.58
CA ARG A 270 3.61 16.19 -0.64
C ARG A 270 3.30 15.85 0.80
N GLU A 271 2.03 15.71 1.15
CA GLU A 271 1.58 15.39 2.50
C GLU A 271 1.62 13.88 2.77
N ASN A 272 1.55 13.04 1.72
CA ASN A 272 1.78 11.60 1.81
C ASN A 272 3.28 11.33 1.65
N TYR A 273 4.05 11.48 2.71
CA TYR A 273 5.50 11.35 2.66
C TYR A 273 5.97 9.88 2.56
N LEU A 274 5.19 8.92 3.05
CA LEU A 274 5.37 7.49 2.77
C LEU A 274 4.05 6.91 2.24
N LEU A 275 4.15 6.10 1.21
CA LEU A 275 3.02 5.35 0.70
C LEU A 275 2.62 4.27 1.71
N GLY A 276 1.34 3.95 1.74
CA GLY A 276 0.81 2.89 2.57
C GLY A 276 1.17 1.52 2.01
N PHE A 277 0.18 0.91 1.41
CA PHE A 277 0.31 -0.42 0.85
C PHE A 277 0.23 -0.31 -0.66
N LEU A 278 1.19 -0.89 -1.37
CA LEU A 278 1.14 -0.89 -2.83
C LEU A 278 -0.06 -1.66 -3.38
N ASP A 279 -0.65 -2.54 -2.60
CA ASP A 279 -1.81 -3.35 -2.95
C ASP A 279 -3.16 -2.84 -2.41
N LYS A 280 -3.14 -1.78 -1.57
CA LYS A 280 -4.34 -1.27 -0.87
C LYS A 280 -4.46 0.27 -0.87
N GLY A 281 -3.51 0.98 -1.45
CA GLY A 281 -3.47 2.45 -1.51
C GLY A 281 -2.82 3.18 -0.33
#